data_ecd202bce14659bacef0132dd3bcc4c0
#
_entry.id   ecd202bce14659bacef0132dd3bcc4c0
#
_cell.length_a   1.000
_cell.length_b   1.000
_cell.length_c   1.000
_cell.angle_alpha   90.00
_cell.angle_beta   90.00
_cell.angle_gamma   90.00
#
_symmetry.space_group_name_H-M   'P 1'
#
loop_
_entity.id
_entity.type
_entity.pdbx_description
1 polymer ?
#
loop_
_entity_poly.entity_id
_entity_poly.type
_entity_poly.pdbx_seq_one_letter_code
_entity_poly.pdbx_strand_id
1 'polypeptide(L)'
;MEATEKRVVIVLADISGYTRFMVENQMSAVHGQQCITFLIETLIREIDIPLRLQEIEGDALFLYAEDPGSDEGWESVLGQIPAKSLRFFDAFYESVVLGMEATPCKCAICRNSKELALKIVVHTGTAVFHQISGFNKVSGTDVILAHRLLKNSVPDKEYLLMSAAAHSAMGQKMAGPFLQGKESYDDFGSVDTYVRYNGDVKQRHVDALYKLPRASLVARAELFGISAVTGVFPALYRQLRSPIVESGGWPKRLGFALMLILRAPMITMMYLIGAPRRLLAQRAGRNDTPAARTEST
;
A
#
# COMPACT_ATOMS: atom_id res chain seq x y z
N MET A 1 -28.16 -8.03 19.16
CA MET A 1 -27.19 -7.17 19.88
C MET A 1 -27.69 -5.75 19.73
N GLU A 2 -27.71 -5.00 20.82
CA GLU A 2 -28.19 -3.62 20.82
C GLU A 2 -27.16 -2.72 20.10
N ALA A 3 -27.64 -1.73 19.32
CA ALA A 3 -26.77 -0.80 18.64
C ALA A 3 -26.09 0.12 19.66
N THR A 4 -24.78 0.34 19.52
CA THR A 4 -24.01 1.14 20.46
C THR A 4 -23.22 2.20 19.73
N GLU A 5 -23.34 3.46 20.14
CA GLU A 5 -22.54 4.56 19.62
C GLU A 5 -21.23 4.71 20.41
N LYS A 6 -20.12 4.89 19.71
CA LYS A 6 -18.79 5.09 20.30
C LYS A 6 -17.99 6.12 19.52
N ARG A 7 -17.04 6.77 20.20
CA ARG A 7 -15.99 7.56 19.52
C ARG A 7 -15.10 6.62 18.70
N VAL A 8 -14.72 7.07 17.51
CA VAL A 8 -13.87 6.28 16.60
C VAL A 8 -12.87 7.16 15.87
N VAL A 9 -11.75 6.55 15.48
CA VAL A 9 -10.94 7.02 14.37
C VAL A 9 -11.23 6.11 13.18
N ILE A 10 -11.54 6.69 12.04
CA ILE A 10 -11.77 6.02 10.77
C ILE A 10 -10.54 6.27 9.89
N VAL A 11 -9.99 5.20 9.33
CA VAL A 11 -8.86 5.26 8.40
C VAL A 11 -9.26 4.52 7.12
N LEU A 12 -9.27 5.24 6.01
CA LEU A 12 -9.53 4.68 4.69
C LEU A 12 -8.24 4.73 3.89
N ALA A 13 -7.74 3.56 3.47
CA ALA A 13 -6.53 3.44 2.66
C ALA A 13 -6.92 2.93 1.26
N ASP A 14 -6.72 3.74 0.23
CA ASP A 14 -7.21 3.51 -1.12
C ASP A 14 -6.08 3.58 -2.16
N ILE A 15 -6.06 2.61 -3.09
CA ILE A 15 -5.03 2.53 -4.13
C ILE A 15 -5.39 3.45 -5.30
N SER A 16 -4.79 4.62 -5.32
CA SER A 16 -4.97 5.60 -6.39
C SER A 16 -4.49 5.05 -7.73
N GLY A 17 -5.31 5.23 -8.77
CA GLY A 17 -5.00 4.75 -10.12
C GLY A 17 -5.51 3.34 -10.43
N TYR A 18 -6.14 2.64 -9.48
CA TYR A 18 -6.67 1.30 -9.64
C TYR A 18 -7.60 1.15 -10.86
N THR A 19 -8.63 1.99 -10.96
CA THR A 19 -9.59 1.91 -12.07
C THR A 19 -8.90 2.01 -13.43
N ARG A 20 -8.02 3.00 -13.60
CA ARG A 20 -7.25 3.16 -14.83
C ARG A 20 -6.36 1.95 -15.09
N PHE A 21 -5.66 1.47 -14.06
CA PHE A 21 -4.80 0.30 -14.12
C PHE A 21 -5.56 -0.94 -14.62
N MET A 22 -6.76 -1.20 -14.08
CA MET A 22 -7.58 -2.35 -14.49
C MET A 22 -8.16 -2.17 -15.89
N VAL A 23 -8.66 -0.98 -16.25
CA VAL A 23 -9.26 -0.71 -17.55
C VAL A 23 -8.22 -0.80 -18.68
N GLU A 24 -7.03 -0.24 -18.51
CA GLU A 24 -5.96 -0.29 -19.51
C GLU A 24 -5.39 -1.70 -19.70
N ASN A 25 -5.60 -2.60 -18.73
CA ASN A 25 -5.03 -3.95 -18.74
C ASN A 25 -6.08 -5.06 -18.81
N GLN A 26 -7.25 -4.81 -19.39
CA GLN A 26 -8.37 -5.77 -19.44
C GLN A 26 -8.00 -7.14 -20.02
N MET A 27 -7.11 -7.18 -21.02
CA MET A 27 -6.64 -8.44 -21.65
C MET A 27 -5.90 -9.38 -20.68
N SER A 28 -5.47 -8.85 -19.52
CA SER A 28 -4.74 -9.58 -18.48
C SER A 28 -5.33 -9.31 -17.10
N ALA A 29 -6.65 -9.18 -17.01
CA ALA A 29 -7.37 -8.79 -15.79
C ALA A 29 -7.02 -9.65 -14.58
N VAL A 30 -6.84 -10.98 -14.76
CA VAL A 30 -6.45 -11.90 -13.68
C VAL A 30 -5.10 -11.51 -13.09
N HIS A 31 -4.11 -11.22 -13.93
CA HIS A 31 -2.79 -10.79 -13.47
C HIS A 31 -2.85 -9.41 -12.80
N GLY A 32 -3.62 -8.47 -13.37
CA GLY A 32 -3.87 -7.17 -12.75
C GLY A 32 -4.46 -7.32 -11.35
N GLN A 33 -5.50 -8.15 -11.23
CA GLN A 33 -6.12 -8.42 -9.94
C GLN A 33 -5.16 -9.07 -8.94
N GLN A 34 -4.29 -9.97 -9.36
CA GLN A 34 -3.27 -10.55 -8.50
C GLN A 34 -2.30 -9.49 -7.95
N CYS A 35 -1.90 -8.52 -8.78
CA CYS A 35 -1.05 -7.40 -8.32
C CYS A 35 -1.77 -6.54 -7.26
N ILE A 36 -3.03 -6.22 -7.49
CA ILE A 36 -3.83 -5.43 -6.54
C ILE A 36 -4.07 -6.20 -5.25
N THR A 37 -4.47 -7.48 -5.34
CA THR A 37 -4.65 -8.35 -4.17
C THR A 37 -3.37 -8.40 -3.32
N PHE A 38 -2.22 -8.53 -3.96
CA PHE A 38 -0.94 -8.52 -3.26
C PHE A 38 -0.68 -7.21 -2.49
N LEU A 39 -0.97 -6.05 -3.09
CA LEU A 39 -0.82 -4.76 -2.42
C LEU A 39 -1.80 -4.61 -1.26
N ILE A 40 -3.06 -5.01 -1.44
CA ILE A 40 -4.07 -5.01 -0.37
C ILE A 40 -3.64 -5.92 0.78
N GLU A 41 -3.20 -7.14 0.49
CA GLU A 41 -2.70 -8.07 1.52
C GLU A 41 -1.48 -7.53 2.26
N THR A 42 -0.63 -6.75 1.58
CA THR A 42 0.50 -6.07 2.22
C THR A 42 0.02 -5.04 3.23
N LEU A 43 -0.96 -4.23 2.87
CA LEU A 43 -1.56 -3.26 3.80
C LEU A 43 -2.27 -3.97 4.97
N ILE A 44 -3.00 -5.05 4.71
CA ILE A 44 -3.69 -5.82 5.77
C ILE A 44 -2.70 -6.37 6.81
N ARG A 45 -1.49 -6.76 6.41
CA ARG A 45 -0.46 -7.23 7.35
C ARG A 45 0.08 -6.16 8.27
N GLU A 46 -0.04 -4.89 7.89
CA GLU A 46 0.34 -3.77 8.75
C GLU A 46 -0.75 -3.38 9.73
N ILE A 47 -1.94 -4.02 9.65
CA ILE A 47 -3.04 -3.75 10.58
C ILE A 47 -2.75 -4.44 11.90
N ASP A 48 -2.57 -3.65 12.94
CA ASP A 48 -2.43 -4.10 14.31
C ASP A 48 -3.20 -3.15 15.25
N ILE A 49 -3.44 -3.57 16.48
CA ILE A 49 -4.15 -2.78 17.50
C ILE A 49 -3.52 -1.38 17.63
N PRO A 50 -4.31 -0.29 17.68
CA PRO A 50 -5.77 -0.25 17.87
C PRO A 50 -6.60 -0.35 16.57
N LEU A 51 -5.99 -0.36 15.37
CA LEU A 51 -6.73 -0.45 14.10
C LEU A 51 -7.31 -1.85 13.89
N ARG A 52 -8.52 -1.88 13.38
CA ARG A 52 -9.25 -3.09 12.97
C ARG A 52 -9.78 -2.92 11.56
N LEU A 53 -9.72 -3.99 10.77
CA LEU A 53 -10.33 -4.02 9.44
C LEU A 53 -11.84 -4.22 9.59
N GLN A 54 -12.62 -3.29 9.04
CA GLN A 54 -14.07 -3.41 8.93
C GLN A 54 -14.47 -4.10 7.63
N GLU A 55 -13.94 -3.60 6.51
CA GLU A 55 -14.33 -4.07 5.19
C GLU A 55 -13.22 -3.79 4.16
N ILE A 56 -13.21 -4.58 3.07
CA ILE A 56 -12.42 -4.34 1.86
C ILE A 56 -13.39 -3.89 0.77
N GLU A 57 -13.23 -2.67 0.30
CA GLU A 57 -14.12 -2.04 -0.68
C GLU A 57 -13.38 -1.88 -2.03
N GLY A 58 -13.34 -2.97 -2.81
CA GLY A 58 -12.60 -2.98 -4.07
C GLY A 58 -11.09 -2.90 -3.84
N ASP A 59 -10.52 -1.72 -4.02
CA ASP A 59 -9.10 -1.39 -3.81
C ASP A 59 -8.86 -0.56 -2.53
N ALA A 60 -9.89 -0.32 -1.74
CA ALA A 60 -9.81 0.42 -0.49
C ALA A 60 -9.99 -0.48 0.74
N LEU A 61 -9.28 -0.14 1.81
CA LEU A 61 -9.47 -0.72 3.14
C LEU A 61 -10.21 0.26 4.02
N PHE A 62 -11.35 -0.17 4.57
CA PHE A 62 -12.04 0.54 5.64
C PHE A 62 -11.56 0.00 6.99
N LEU A 63 -10.84 0.84 7.72
CA LEU A 63 -10.29 0.55 9.04
C LEU A 63 -10.90 1.49 10.08
N TYR A 64 -10.99 1.01 11.31
CA TYR A 64 -11.39 1.83 12.44
C TYR A 64 -10.59 1.50 13.69
N ALA A 65 -10.52 2.46 14.61
CA ALA A 65 -10.11 2.25 15.98
C ALA A 65 -11.19 2.82 16.90
N GLU A 66 -11.71 2.00 17.81
CA GLU A 66 -12.74 2.40 18.76
C GLU A 66 -12.15 2.96 20.05
N ASP A 67 -12.90 3.84 20.70
CA ASP A 67 -12.58 4.32 22.04
C ASP A 67 -12.65 3.18 23.05
N PRO A 68 -11.56 2.92 23.79
CA PRO A 68 -11.54 1.86 24.82
C PRO A 68 -12.35 2.20 26.08
N GLY A 69 -12.94 3.40 26.15
CA GLY A 69 -13.81 3.82 27.27
C GLY A 69 -13.10 4.57 28.39
N SER A 70 -11.86 4.98 28.18
CA SER A 70 -11.13 5.88 29.10
C SER A 70 -10.38 6.96 28.32
N ASP A 71 -10.23 8.15 28.90
CA ASP A 71 -9.54 9.26 28.22
C ASP A 71 -8.06 8.94 27.97
N GLU A 72 -7.38 8.28 28.90
CA GLU A 72 -5.99 7.83 28.69
C GLU A 72 -5.89 6.82 27.55
N GLY A 73 -6.82 5.86 27.51
CA GLY A 73 -6.90 4.89 26.42
C GLY A 73 -7.17 5.55 25.08
N TRP A 74 -8.07 6.52 25.04
CA TRP A 74 -8.37 7.28 23.82
C TRP A 74 -7.16 8.08 23.33
N GLU A 75 -6.46 8.78 24.21
CA GLU A 75 -5.21 9.50 23.88
C GLU A 75 -4.13 8.54 23.37
N SER A 76 -4.04 7.33 23.92
CA SER A 76 -3.15 6.28 23.42
C SER A 76 -3.53 5.86 22.01
N VAL A 77 -4.82 5.67 21.70
CA VAL A 77 -5.32 5.37 20.34
C VAL A 77 -4.90 6.48 19.39
N LEU A 78 -5.25 7.75 19.71
CA LEU A 78 -4.91 8.92 18.90
C LEU A 78 -3.40 9.07 18.69
N GLY A 79 -2.59 8.66 19.66
CA GLY A 79 -1.12 8.70 19.58
C GLY A 79 -0.52 7.72 18.57
N GLN A 80 -1.19 6.60 18.32
CA GLN A 80 -0.67 5.52 17.47
C GLN A 80 -1.06 5.65 15.99
N ILE A 81 -2.24 6.22 15.69
CA ILE A 81 -2.77 6.30 14.32
C ILE A 81 -1.80 6.99 13.33
N PRO A 82 -1.15 8.11 13.67
CA PRO A 82 -0.20 8.77 12.78
C PRO A 82 0.93 7.86 12.31
N ALA A 83 1.59 7.18 13.24
CA ALA A 83 2.70 6.27 12.91
C ALA A 83 2.23 5.08 12.07
N LYS A 84 1.05 4.52 12.38
CA LYS A 84 0.47 3.42 11.61
C LYS A 84 0.10 3.85 10.19
N SER A 85 -0.48 5.04 10.01
CA SER A 85 -0.78 5.59 8.69
C SER A 85 0.48 5.76 7.84
N LEU A 86 1.60 6.19 8.43
CA LEU A 86 2.88 6.29 7.71
C LEU A 86 3.46 4.93 7.34
N ARG A 87 3.30 3.93 8.21
CA ARG A 87 3.73 2.55 7.91
C ARG A 87 2.99 1.95 6.70
N PHE A 88 1.72 2.30 6.49
CA PHE A 88 1.01 1.88 5.28
C PHE A 88 1.67 2.40 4.00
N PHE A 89 2.13 3.65 3.97
CA PHE A 89 2.88 4.18 2.83
C PHE A 89 4.20 3.43 2.64
N ASP A 90 4.98 3.22 3.71
CA ASP A 90 6.25 2.50 3.63
C ASP A 90 6.04 1.07 3.09
N ALA A 91 5.10 0.30 3.66
CA ALA A 91 4.82 -1.07 3.24
C ALA A 91 4.30 -1.15 1.79
N PHE A 92 3.43 -0.22 1.39
CA PHE A 92 2.91 -0.13 0.04
C PHE A 92 4.03 0.10 -0.97
N TYR A 93 4.87 1.12 -0.76
CA TYR A 93 5.93 1.46 -1.71
C TYR A 93 7.10 0.48 -1.67
N GLU A 94 7.44 -0.09 -0.52
CA GLU A 94 8.35 -1.23 -0.48
C GLU A 94 7.85 -2.34 -1.41
N SER A 95 6.59 -2.68 -1.34
CA SER A 95 5.99 -3.74 -2.15
C SER A 95 5.90 -3.38 -3.64
N VAL A 96 5.54 -2.15 -3.98
CA VAL A 96 5.54 -1.66 -5.37
C VAL A 96 6.96 -1.74 -5.95
N VAL A 97 7.95 -1.21 -5.24
CA VAL A 97 9.34 -1.17 -5.71
C VAL A 97 9.93 -2.56 -5.82
N LEU A 98 9.76 -3.43 -4.81
CA LEU A 98 10.22 -4.81 -4.86
C LEU A 98 9.53 -5.62 -5.96
N GLY A 99 8.22 -5.44 -6.13
CA GLY A 99 7.45 -6.10 -7.18
C GLY A 99 7.93 -5.70 -8.58
N MET A 100 8.26 -4.42 -8.81
CA MET A 100 8.75 -3.92 -10.09
C MET A 100 10.15 -4.42 -10.43
N GLU A 101 11.07 -4.42 -9.46
CA GLU A 101 12.47 -4.75 -9.67
C GLU A 101 12.73 -6.25 -9.59
N ALA A 102 11.99 -6.98 -8.76
CA ALA A 102 12.15 -8.42 -8.59
C ALA A 102 11.37 -9.27 -9.59
N THR A 103 10.35 -8.73 -10.24
CA THR A 103 9.55 -9.50 -11.20
C THR A 103 10.25 -9.63 -12.55
N PRO A 104 10.38 -10.84 -13.11
CA PRO A 104 10.87 -11.06 -14.45
C PRO A 104 9.85 -10.66 -15.53
N CYS A 105 8.61 -10.46 -15.15
CA CYS A 105 7.51 -10.13 -16.05
C CYS A 105 7.68 -8.73 -16.62
N LYS A 106 7.64 -8.61 -17.95
CA LYS A 106 7.72 -7.34 -18.69
C LYS A 106 6.39 -6.94 -19.31
N CYS A 107 5.28 -7.54 -18.88
CA CYS A 107 3.96 -7.18 -19.38
C CYS A 107 3.59 -5.73 -19.00
N ALA A 108 2.56 -5.20 -19.67
CA ALA A 108 2.08 -3.84 -19.41
C ALA A 108 1.68 -3.66 -17.93
N ILE A 109 1.02 -4.65 -17.32
CA ILE A 109 0.60 -4.63 -15.93
C ILE A 109 1.77 -4.37 -14.98
N CYS A 110 2.84 -5.18 -15.06
CA CYS A 110 4.00 -5.03 -14.20
C CYS A 110 4.76 -3.71 -14.42
N ARG A 111 4.66 -3.13 -15.62
CA ARG A 111 5.22 -1.81 -15.90
C ARG A 111 4.34 -0.70 -15.33
N ASN A 112 3.03 -0.84 -15.45
CA ASN A 112 2.06 0.18 -15.02
C ASN A 112 1.80 0.15 -13.52
N SER A 113 2.14 -0.93 -12.81
CA SER A 113 2.01 -1.01 -11.34
C SER A 113 2.80 0.09 -10.61
N LYS A 114 3.85 0.60 -11.22
CA LYS A 114 4.61 1.75 -10.70
C LYS A 114 3.82 3.07 -10.64
N GLU A 115 2.71 3.16 -11.38
CA GLU A 115 1.84 4.34 -11.42
C GLU A 115 0.77 4.31 -10.32
N LEU A 116 0.64 3.16 -9.65
CA LEU A 116 -0.21 3.03 -8.48
C LEU A 116 0.39 3.84 -7.33
N ALA A 117 -0.49 4.49 -6.59
CA ALA A 117 -0.13 5.27 -5.43
C ALA A 117 -1.11 4.98 -4.28
N LEU A 118 -0.75 5.34 -3.07
CA LEU A 118 -1.60 5.17 -1.91
C LEU A 118 -2.09 6.53 -1.44
N LYS A 119 -3.39 6.68 -1.24
CA LYS A 119 -3.97 7.79 -0.49
C LYS A 119 -4.62 7.27 0.78
N ILE A 120 -4.47 8.02 1.86
CA ILE A 120 -5.06 7.67 3.15
C ILE A 120 -5.90 8.85 3.62
N VAL A 121 -7.14 8.55 4.02
CA VAL A 121 -8.04 9.50 4.66
C VAL A 121 -8.20 9.12 6.11
N VAL A 122 -8.06 10.09 7.01
CA VAL A 122 -8.25 9.92 8.45
C VAL A 122 -9.31 10.89 8.94
N HIS A 123 -10.33 10.36 9.59
CA HIS A 123 -11.38 11.13 10.23
C HIS A 123 -11.61 10.64 11.65
N THR A 124 -12.00 11.50 12.56
CA THR A 124 -12.43 11.13 13.92
C THR A 124 -13.81 11.72 14.21
N GLY A 125 -14.65 10.92 14.85
CA GLY A 125 -16.02 11.30 15.20
C GLY A 125 -16.68 10.18 15.98
N THR A 126 -17.96 9.93 15.72
CA THR A 126 -18.72 8.82 16.32
C THR A 126 -19.21 7.83 15.28
N ALA A 127 -19.38 6.58 15.69
CA ALA A 127 -19.98 5.56 14.85
C ALA A 127 -20.88 4.64 15.66
N VAL A 128 -21.88 4.09 14.98
CA VAL A 128 -22.81 3.12 15.54
C VAL A 128 -22.35 1.71 15.17
N PHE A 129 -22.11 0.91 16.19
CA PHE A 129 -21.79 -0.51 16.08
C PHE A 129 -23.05 -1.33 16.21
N HIS A 130 -23.36 -2.13 15.23
CA HIS A 130 -24.56 -2.97 15.19
C HIS A 130 -24.33 -4.26 14.40
N GLN A 131 -25.27 -5.18 14.46
CA GLN A 131 -25.22 -6.42 13.68
C GLN A 131 -26.39 -6.51 12.69
N ILE A 132 -26.08 -6.96 11.48
CA ILE A 132 -27.06 -7.30 10.45
C ILE A 132 -26.81 -8.75 10.05
N SER A 133 -27.76 -9.63 10.33
CA SER A 133 -27.65 -11.07 10.00
C SER A 133 -26.34 -11.72 10.44
N GLY A 134 -25.83 -11.35 11.62
CA GLY A 134 -24.58 -11.87 12.18
C GLY A 134 -23.32 -11.13 11.76
N PHE A 135 -23.38 -10.22 10.81
CA PHE A 135 -22.25 -9.38 10.39
C PHE A 135 -22.16 -8.12 11.25
N ASN A 136 -20.99 -7.90 11.83
CA ASN A 136 -20.69 -6.66 12.54
C ASN A 136 -20.53 -5.51 11.55
N LYS A 137 -21.26 -4.43 11.74
CA LYS A 137 -21.19 -3.22 10.92
C LYS A 137 -20.88 -2.00 11.75
N VAL A 138 -20.10 -1.11 11.16
CA VAL A 138 -19.79 0.23 11.69
C VAL A 138 -20.42 1.25 10.72
N SER A 139 -21.30 2.10 11.21
CA SER A 139 -22.04 3.05 10.39
C SER A 139 -22.25 4.38 11.13
N GLY A 140 -22.74 5.38 10.44
CA GLY A 140 -23.03 6.69 11.00
C GLY A 140 -22.60 7.83 10.08
N THR A 141 -22.95 9.04 10.48
CA THR A 141 -22.68 10.24 9.68
C THR A 141 -21.18 10.47 9.46
N ASP A 142 -20.35 10.24 10.50
CA ASP A 142 -18.91 10.39 10.38
C ASP A 142 -18.27 9.32 9.49
N VAL A 143 -18.84 8.09 9.45
CA VAL A 143 -18.43 7.06 8.50
C VAL A 143 -18.73 7.52 7.07
N ILE A 144 -19.93 8.05 6.81
CA ILE A 144 -20.30 8.60 5.49
C ILE A 144 -19.36 9.74 5.11
N LEU A 145 -19.07 10.66 6.03
CA LEU A 145 -18.14 11.76 5.76
C LEU A 145 -16.75 11.27 5.40
N ALA A 146 -16.22 10.28 6.11
CA ALA A 146 -14.92 9.69 5.79
C ALA A 146 -14.88 9.12 4.35
N HIS A 147 -15.94 8.41 3.93
CA HIS A 147 -16.07 7.91 2.56
C HIS A 147 -16.24 9.02 1.52
N ARG A 148 -16.92 10.13 1.87
CA ARG A 148 -16.97 11.32 1.01
C ARG A 148 -15.60 11.95 0.83
N LEU A 149 -14.79 12.03 1.90
CA LEU A 149 -13.42 12.54 1.87
C LEU A 149 -12.47 11.70 0.99
N LEU A 150 -12.77 10.44 0.67
CA LEU A 150 -12.03 9.69 -0.37
C LEU A 150 -12.21 10.29 -1.78
N LYS A 151 -13.33 10.96 -2.03
CA LYS A 151 -13.67 11.64 -3.28
C LYS A 151 -13.41 13.14 -3.13
N ASN A 152 -12.16 13.50 -2.90
CA ASN A 152 -11.72 14.87 -2.68
C ASN A 152 -11.07 15.49 -3.92
N SER A 153 -10.79 16.78 -3.86
CA SER A 153 -10.20 17.59 -4.94
C SER A 153 -8.69 17.69 -4.93
N VAL A 154 -8.00 16.95 -4.05
CA VAL A 154 -6.52 16.95 -3.98
C VAL A 154 -5.95 16.49 -5.31
N PRO A 155 -5.08 17.29 -5.95
CA PRO A 155 -4.62 17.01 -7.31
C PRO A 155 -3.62 15.86 -7.40
N ASP A 156 -2.95 15.51 -6.29
CA ASP A 156 -1.97 14.44 -6.22
C ASP A 156 -2.64 13.07 -6.01
N LYS A 157 -1.91 12.00 -6.25
CA LYS A 157 -2.35 10.62 -6.05
C LYS A 157 -1.83 10.03 -4.75
N GLU A 158 -0.81 10.65 -4.14
CA GLU A 158 -0.11 10.18 -2.95
C GLU A 158 -0.19 11.22 -1.85
N TYR A 159 -1.05 10.98 -0.89
CA TYR A 159 -1.23 11.89 0.24
C TYR A 159 -1.92 11.22 1.42
N LEU A 160 -1.75 11.84 2.59
CA LEU A 160 -2.58 11.62 3.75
C LEU A 160 -3.46 12.87 3.95
N LEU A 161 -4.78 12.68 3.94
CA LEU A 161 -5.76 13.71 4.20
C LEU A 161 -6.40 13.47 5.57
N MET A 162 -6.42 14.49 6.40
CA MET A 162 -7.14 14.50 7.66
C MET A 162 -8.32 15.49 7.58
N SER A 163 -9.47 15.13 8.15
CA SER A 163 -10.50 16.11 8.47
C SER A 163 -10.00 17.06 9.55
N ALA A 164 -10.64 18.21 9.71
CA ALA A 164 -10.30 19.16 10.77
C ALA A 164 -10.33 18.51 12.16
N ALA A 165 -11.33 17.67 12.43
CA ALA A 165 -11.43 16.92 13.69
C ALA A 165 -10.22 15.99 13.90
N ALA A 166 -9.84 15.22 12.90
CA ALA A 166 -8.68 14.32 12.99
C ALA A 166 -7.37 15.10 13.12
N HIS A 167 -7.20 16.19 12.37
CA HIS A 167 -6.01 17.03 12.45
C HIS A 167 -5.87 17.70 13.83
N SER A 168 -6.97 18.20 14.38
CA SER A 168 -6.97 18.77 15.73
C SER A 168 -6.56 17.76 16.80
N ALA A 169 -7.05 16.51 16.68
CA ALA A 169 -6.80 15.46 17.65
C ALA A 169 -5.38 14.86 17.56
N MET A 170 -4.82 14.74 16.36
CA MET A 170 -3.58 13.97 16.15
C MET A 170 -2.58 14.58 15.16
N GLY A 171 -2.92 15.67 14.48
CA GLY A 171 -2.04 16.28 13.47
C GLY A 171 -0.68 16.71 14.00
N GLN A 172 -0.64 17.24 15.21
CA GLN A 172 0.62 17.63 15.88
C GLN A 172 1.52 16.45 16.26
N LYS A 173 0.97 15.22 16.29
CA LYS A 173 1.72 13.99 16.55
C LYS A 173 2.43 13.47 15.28
N MET A 174 2.26 14.15 14.15
CA MET A 174 2.94 13.84 12.88
C MET A 174 3.97 14.91 12.56
N ALA A 175 5.20 14.48 12.25
CA ALA A 175 6.22 15.39 11.77
C ALA A 175 5.93 15.85 10.33
N GLY A 176 6.21 17.12 10.05
CA GLY A 176 6.07 17.74 8.72
C GLY A 176 4.82 18.60 8.56
N PRO A 177 4.80 19.43 7.52
CA PRO A 177 3.72 20.37 7.30
C PRO A 177 2.46 19.70 6.76
N PHE A 178 1.30 20.23 7.17
CA PHE A 178 0.02 19.99 6.55
C PHE A 178 -0.40 21.23 5.77
N LEU A 179 -0.92 21.05 4.59
CA LEU A 179 -1.56 22.10 3.81
C LEU A 179 -3.06 22.09 4.13
N GLN A 180 -3.56 23.23 4.55
CA GLN A 180 -4.99 23.38 4.77
C GLN A 180 -5.71 23.44 3.43
N GLY A 181 -6.80 22.69 3.33
CA GLY A 181 -7.69 22.62 2.18
C GLY A 181 -9.13 22.70 2.62
N LYS A 182 -10.03 22.64 1.66
CA LYS A 182 -11.46 22.66 1.89
C LYS A 182 -12.16 21.84 0.83
N GLU A 183 -13.03 20.93 1.26
CA GLU A 183 -13.89 20.14 0.40
C GLU A 183 -15.35 20.57 0.58
N SER A 184 -16.19 20.37 -0.43
CA SER A 184 -17.61 20.70 -0.36
C SER A 184 -18.44 19.53 -0.86
N TYR A 185 -19.40 19.13 -0.04
CA TYR A 185 -20.32 18.03 -0.34
C TYR A 185 -21.76 18.49 -0.09
N ASP A 186 -22.68 18.06 -0.94
CA ASP A 186 -24.10 18.49 -0.85
C ASP A 186 -24.70 18.19 0.53
N ASP A 187 -24.37 17.02 1.08
CA ASP A 187 -24.90 16.54 2.37
C ASP A 187 -24.19 17.12 3.61
N PHE A 188 -22.95 17.60 3.47
CA PHE A 188 -22.10 18.03 4.58
C PHE A 188 -21.68 19.49 4.50
N GLY A 189 -22.01 20.17 3.40
CA GLY A 189 -21.55 21.52 3.14
C GLY A 189 -20.02 21.56 3.01
N SER A 190 -19.42 22.60 3.60
CA SER A 190 -17.97 22.84 3.53
C SER A 190 -17.24 22.16 4.68
N VAL A 191 -16.27 21.33 4.35
CA VAL A 191 -15.45 20.56 5.30
C VAL A 191 -13.98 20.98 5.18
N ASP A 192 -13.41 21.50 6.26
CA ASP A 192 -11.98 21.83 6.30
C ASP A 192 -11.14 20.55 6.38
N THR A 193 -10.09 20.53 5.60
CA THR A 193 -9.19 19.38 5.45
C THR A 193 -7.73 19.80 5.59
N TYR A 194 -6.89 18.85 5.94
CA TYR A 194 -5.46 19.03 6.09
C TYR A 194 -4.74 17.92 5.34
N VAL A 195 -3.94 18.29 4.35
CA VAL A 195 -3.27 17.36 3.45
C VAL A 195 -1.78 17.37 3.71
N ARG A 196 -1.21 16.18 3.82
CA ARG A 196 0.22 15.95 3.87
C ARG A 196 0.63 15.10 2.68
N TYR A 197 1.59 15.61 1.91
CA TYR A 197 2.20 14.87 0.81
C TYR A 197 3.39 14.05 1.30
N ASN A 198 3.49 12.81 0.82
CA ASN A 198 4.55 11.88 1.19
C ASN A 198 5.42 11.48 -0.02
N GLY A 199 5.53 12.36 -1.02
CA GLY A 199 6.14 12.09 -2.32
C GLY A 199 7.62 11.64 -2.31
N ASP A 200 8.29 11.67 -1.15
CA ASP A 200 9.64 11.15 -0.96
C ASP A 200 9.69 9.66 -0.56
N VAL A 201 8.59 9.08 -0.11
CA VAL A 201 8.56 7.69 0.40
C VAL A 201 8.94 6.71 -0.70
N LYS A 202 8.28 6.82 -1.85
CA LYS A 202 8.58 5.98 -3.02
C LYS A 202 10.03 6.12 -3.46
N GLN A 203 10.54 7.36 -3.56
CA GLN A 203 11.90 7.63 -3.98
C GLN A 203 12.91 7.06 -2.96
N ARG A 204 12.65 7.15 -1.66
CA ARG A 204 13.48 6.54 -0.63
C ARG A 204 13.62 5.02 -0.81
N HIS A 205 12.52 4.31 -1.13
CA HIS A 205 12.55 2.87 -1.39
C HIS A 205 13.31 2.55 -2.68
N VAL A 206 13.15 3.34 -3.75
CA VAL A 206 13.93 3.22 -4.98
C VAL A 206 15.42 3.42 -4.69
N ASP A 207 15.78 4.47 -3.96
CA ASP A 207 17.18 4.76 -3.62
C ASP A 207 17.79 3.68 -2.72
N ALA A 208 17.02 3.15 -1.77
CA ALA A 208 17.46 2.04 -0.92
C ALA A 208 17.72 0.78 -1.75
N LEU A 209 16.89 0.48 -2.74
CA LEU A 209 17.09 -0.65 -3.64
C LEU A 209 18.37 -0.53 -4.45
N TYR A 210 18.71 0.68 -4.93
CA TYR A 210 19.94 0.93 -5.69
C TYR A 210 21.20 0.96 -4.83
N LYS A 211 21.07 1.25 -3.54
CA LYS A 211 22.18 1.23 -2.56
C LYS A 211 22.47 -0.15 -2.03
N LEU A 212 21.59 -1.13 -2.22
CA LEU A 212 21.88 -2.51 -1.85
C LEU A 212 23.16 -2.97 -2.56
N PRO A 213 24.18 -3.41 -1.82
CA PRO A 213 25.44 -3.83 -2.43
C PRO A 213 25.14 -4.91 -3.46
N ARG A 214 25.84 -4.83 -4.59
CA ARG A 214 25.82 -5.88 -5.64
C ARG A 214 26.17 -7.27 -5.08
N ALA A 215 26.53 -7.35 -3.81
CA ALA A 215 26.96 -8.52 -3.06
C ALA A 215 25.94 -9.64 -3.03
N SER A 216 24.77 -9.45 -3.54
CA SER A 216 23.94 -10.60 -3.62
C SER A 216 23.28 -10.74 -5.00
N LEU A 217 24.12 -10.91 -6.02
CA LEU A 217 23.71 -11.65 -7.21
C LEU A 217 22.97 -12.94 -6.80
N VAL A 218 23.40 -13.58 -5.73
CA VAL A 218 22.75 -14.75 -5.12
C VAL A 218 21.39 -14.40 -4.54
N ALA A 219 21.24 -13.36 -3.72
CA ALA A 219 19.94 -12.97 -3.17
C ALA A 219 19.01 -12.38 -4.23
N ARG A 220 19.56 -11.69 -5.24
CA ARG A 220 18.77 -11.25 -6.41
C ARG A 220 18.35 -12.44 -7.27
N ALA A 221 19.21 -13.44 -7.44
CA ALA A 221 18.90 -14.67 -8.14
C ALA A 221 17.91 -15.54 -7.36
N GLU A 222 17.98 -15.56 -6.02
CA GLU A 222 16.99 -16.20 -5.17
C GLU A 222 15.62 -15.52 -5.26
N LEU A 223 15.56 -14.21 -5.07
CA LEU A 223 14.31 -13.43 -5.19
C LEU A 223 13.71 -13.55 -6.58
N PHE A 224 14.57 -13.51 -7.62
CA PHE A 224 14.18 -13.70 -8.99
C PHE A 224 13.71 -15.13 -9.27
N GLY A 225 14.48 -16.12 -8.82
CA GLY A 225 14.17 -17.53 -8.95
C GLY A 225 12.83 -17.87 -8.34
N ILE A 226 12.56 -17.32 -7.17
CA ILE A 226 11.34 -17.53 -6.42
C ILE A 226 10.14 -16.88 -7.11
N SER A 227 10.24 -15.62 -7.55
CA SER A 227 9.14 -14.96 -8.25
C SER A 227 8.85 -15.56 -9.62
N ALA A 228 9.87 -16.06 -10.33
CA ALA A 228 9.69 -16.73 -11.62
C ALA A 228 9.09 -18.13 -11.48
N VAL A 229 9.41 -18.85 -10.41
CA VAL A 229 8.89 -20.21 -10.14
C VAL A 229 7.46 -20.17 -9.63
N THR A 230 7.14 -19.20 -8.78
CA THR A 230 5.82 -19.11 -8.13
C THR A 230 4.86 -18.21 -8.89
N GLY A 231 5.35 -17.40 -9.83
CA GLY A 231 4.58 -16.32 -10.46
C GLY A 231 4.16 -15.25 -9.46
N VAL A 232 4.85 -15.20 -8.32
CA VAL A 232 4.39 -14.52 -7.13
C VAL A 232 5.47 -13.55 -6.65
N PHE A 233 5.07 -12.39 -6.19
CA PHE A 233 5.97 -11.39 -5.61
C PHE A 233 6.72 -11.92 -4.37
N PRO A 234 7.94 -11.42 -4.08
CA PRO A 234 8.75 -11.91 -2.96
C PRO A 234 8.08 -11.89 -1.59
N ALA A 235 7.14 -10.99 -1.35
CA ALA A 235 6.40 -10.94 -0.10
C ALA A 235 5.38 -12.08 0.03
N LEU A 236 4.72 -12.47 -1.08
CA LEU A 236 3.86 -13.64 -1.11
C LEU A 236 4.67 -14.93 -0.95
N TYR A 237 5.92 -14.96 -1.42
CA TYR A 237 6.85 -16.06 -1.11
C TYR A 237 7.15 -16.19 0.37
N ARG A 238 7.37 -15.10 1.08
CA ARG A 238 7.52 -15.14 2.55
C ARG A 238 6.28 -15.70 3.23
N GLN A 239 5.08 -15.41 2.72
CA GLN A 239 3.83 -16.00 3.20
C GLN A 239 3.71 -17.48 2.87
N LEU A 240 4.03 -17.90 1.63
CA LEU A 240 3.99 -19.30 1.23
C LEU A 240 5.09 -20.13 1.89
N ARG A 241 6.25 -19.54 2.12
CA ARG A 241 7.36 -20.20 2.81
C ARG A 241 7.01 -20.51 4.25
N SER A 242 6.40 -19.56 4.97
CA SER A 242 6.06 -19.72 6.38
C SER A 242 5.18 -20.97 6.63
N PRO A 243 4.01 -21.15 6.00
CA PRO A 243 3.21 -22.37 6.20
C PRO A 243 3.89 -23.65 5.71
N ILE A 244 4.62 -23.60 4.58
CA ILE A 244 5.30 -24.78 4.02
C ILE A 244 6.50 -25.18 4.90
N VAL A 245 7.22 -24.18 5.43
CA VAL A 245 8.40 -24.42 6.28
C VAL A 245 8.01 -24.74 7.73
N GLU A 246 6.94 -24.13 8.24
CA GLU A 246 6.50 -24.26 9.62
C GLU A 246 5.55 -25.46 9.84
N SER A 247 4.62 -25.72 8.92
CA SER A 247 3.62 -26.79 9.05
C SER A 247 3.95 -28.07 8.30
N GLY A 248 4.95 -28.05 7.43
CA GLY A 248 5.29 -29.18 6.57
C GLY A 248 6.44 -29.99 7.10
N GLY A 249 6.24 -31.27 7.41
CA GLY A 249 7.32 -32.22 7.61
C GLY A 249 8.32 -32.20 6.43
N TRP A 250 9.50 -32.78 6.66
CA TRP A 250 10.61 -32.79 5.71
C TRP A 250 10.26 -33.14 4.24
N PRO A 251 9.24 -33.98 3.91
CA PRO A 251 8.88 -34.28 2.53
C PRO A 251 8.38 -33.03 1.73
N LYS A 252 7.62 -32.12 2.37
CA LYS A 252 7.13 -30.89 1.71
C LYS A 252 8.27 -29.90 1.49
N ARG A 253 9.23 -29.83 2.42
CA ARG A 253 10.45 -29.02 2.26
C ARG A 253 11.33 -29.52 1.12
N LEU A 254 11.47 -30.84 1.02
CA LEU A 254 12.21 -31.47 -0.07
C LEU A 254 11.54 -31.26 -1.40
N GLY A 255 10.22 -31.43 -1.50
CA GLY A 255 9.43 -31.19 -2.70
C GLY A 255 9.56 -29.74 -3.20
N PHE A 256 9.51 -28.77 -2.30
CA PHE A 256 9.70 -27.36 -2.62
C PHE A 256 11.14 -27.07 -3.10
N ALA A 257 12.15 -27.60 -2.43
CA ALA A 257 13.55 -27.47 -2.84
C ALA A 257 13.81 -28.14 -4.21
N LEU A 258 13.27 -29.32 -4.47
CA LEU A 258 13.36 -29.99 -5.75
C LEU A 258 12.69 -29.18 -6.89
N MET A 259 11.53 -28.61 -6.62
CA MET A 259 10.85 -27.73 -7.58
C MET A 259 11.70 -26.50 -7.92
N LEU A 260 12.36 -25.90 -6.94
CA LEU A 260 13.29 -24.77 -7.16
C LEU A 260 14.50 -25.18 -8.00
N ILE A 261 15.11 -26.34 -7.68
CA ILE A 261 16.28 -26.85 -8.40
C ILE A 261 15.96 -27.20 -9.85
N LEU A 262 14.85 -27.87 -10.12
CA LEU A 262 14.42 -28.25 -11.46
C LEU A 262 14.10 -27.05 -12.36
N ARG A 263 13.63 -25.94 -11.79
CA ARG A 263 13.30 -24.72 -12.53
C ARG A 263 14.42 -23.69 -12.57
N ALA A 264 15.45 -23.84 -11.73
CA ALA A 264 16.57 -22.91 -11.64
C ALA A 264 17.31 -22.68 -12.99
N PRO A 265 17.60 -23.69 -13.83
CA PRO A 265 18.28 -23.46 -15.11
C PRO A 265 17.47 -22.58 -16.08
N MET A 266 16.15 -22.80 -16.17
CA MET A 266 15.27 -22.00 -17.02
C MET A 266 15.21 -20.55 -16.56
N ILE A 267 15.19 -20.34 -15.26
CA ILE A 267 15.16 -19.04 -14.60
C ILE A 267 16.46 -18.29 -14.83
N THR A 268 17.60 -18.98 -14.69
CA THR A 268 18.95 -18.42 -14.92
C THR A 268 19.10 -17.98 -16.38
N MET A 269 18.62 -18.80 -17.31
CA MET A 269 18.67 -18.49 -18.74
C MET A 269 17.82 -17.25 -19.08
N MET A 270 16.59 -17.16 -18.54
CA MET A 270 15.73 -15.96 -18.71
C MET A 270 16.37 -14.71 -18.13
N TYR A 271 17.08 -14.82 -17.01
CA TYR A 271 17.81 -13.73 -16.38
C TYR A 271 18.97 -13.25 -17.25
N LEU A 272 19.80 -14.16 -17.74
CA LEU A 272 20.95 -13.86 -18.59
C LEU A 272 20.55 -13.19 -19.89
N ILE A 273 19.44 -13.61 -20.51
CA ILE A 273 18.89 -12.98 -21.72
C ILE A 273 18.28 -11.60 -21.45
N GLY A 274 17.70 -11.40 -20.26
CA GLY A 274 17.03 -10.14 -19.91
C GLY A 274 17.94 -9.05 -19.32
N ALA A 275 19.07 -9.41 -18.70
CA ALA A 275 19.95 -8.49 -18.00
C ALA A 275 20.57 -7.38 -18.90
N PRO A 276 21.10 -7.67 -20.12
CA PRO A 276 21.67 -6.65 -20.97
C PRO A 276 20.69 -5.58 -21.40
N ARG A 277 19.43 -5.96 -21.66
CA ARG A 277 18.37 -5.02 -22.07
C ARG A 277 17.95 -4.08 -20.95
N ARG A 278 18.01 -4.50 -19.69
CA ARG A 278 17.71 -3.64 -18.53
C ARG A 278 18.80 -2.60 -18.30
N LEU A 279 20.07 -2.98 -18.44
CA LEU A 279 21.21 -2.06 -18.35
C LEU A 279 21.18 -1.00 -19.46
N LEU A 280 20.78 -1.36 -20.66
CA LEU A 280 20.62 -0.43 -21.78
C LEU A 280 19.42 0.51 -21.57
N ALA A 281 18.29 0.03 -21.07
CA ALA A 281 17.12 0.86 -20.74
C ALA A 281 17.39 1.85 -19.60
N GLN A 282 18.17 1.44 -18.60
CA GLN A 282 18.61 2.32 -17.51
C GLN A 282 19.58 3.42 -17.99
N ARG A 283 20.44 3.13 -18.98
CA ARG A 283 21.31 4.14 -19.61
C ARG A 283 20.54 5.11 -20.48
N ALA A 284 19.53 4.66 -21.25
CA ALA A 284 18.70 5.51 -22.08
C ALA A 284 17.86 6.51 -21.23
N GLY A 285 17.22 6.04 -20.16
CA GLY A 285 16.44 6.91 -19.27
C GLY A 285 17.27 7.92 -18.45
N ARG A 286 18.60 7.75 -18.39
CA ARG A 286 19.50 8.67 -17.70
C ARG A 286 19.94 9.85 -18.57
N ASN A 287 19.80 9.72 -19.89
CA ASN A 287 20.16 10.78 -20.84
C ASN A 287 19.04 11.76 -21.15
N ASP A 288 17.82 11.51 -20.69
CA ASP A 288 16.65 12.35 -20.96
C ASP A 288 16.32 13.35 -19.82
N THR A 289 17.25 13.57 -18.88
CA THR A 289 17.10 14.65 -17.90
C THR A 289 17.51 15.97 -18.60
N PRO A 290 16.59 16.89 -18.87
CA PRO A 290 16.96 18.18 -19.46
C PRO A 290 17.82 18.96 -18.49
N ALA A 291 19.01 19.34 -18.94
CA ALA A 291 19.88 20.26 -18.24
C ALA A 291 19.09 21.54 -17.88
N ALA A 292 19.06 21.86 -16.59
CA ALA A 292 18.52 23.12 -16.11
C ALA A 292 19.19 24.27 -16.89
N ARG A 293 18.43 24.98 -17.71
CA ARG A 293 18.84 26.24 -18.26
C ARG A 293 18.98 27.23 -17.10
N THR A 294 20.23 27.53 -16.79
CA THR A 294 20.58 28.77 -16.09
C THR A 294 20.32 29.92 -17.04
N GLU A 295 19.22 30.63 -16.88
CA GLU A 295 19.08 31.98 -17.43
C GLU A 295 19.71 32.95 -16.44
N SER A 296 20.88 33.46 -16.83
CA SER A 296 21.46 34.67 -16.31
C SER A 296 20.98 35.84 -17.21
N THR A 297 20.17 36.69 -16.67
CA THR A 297 20.23 38.17 -16.81
C THR A 297 19.10 38.78 -15.96
#